data_17b35c6f7d8f8d9c1142442b7175a625
#
_entry.id   17b35c6f7d8f8d9c1142442b7175a625
#
_cell.length_a   1.000
_cell.length_b   1.000
_cell.length_c   1.000
_cell.angle_alpha   90.00
_cell.angle_beta   90.00
_cell.angle_gamma   90.00
#
_symmetry.space_group_name_H-M   'P 1'
#
loop_
_entity.id
_entity.type
_entity.pdbx_description
1 polymer ?
#
loop_
_entity_poly.entity_id
_entity_poly.type
_entity_poly.pdbx_seq_one_letter_code
_entity_poly.pdbx_strand_id
1 'polypeptide(L)'
;MSTTPNVDPAEIAKFEALAARWWDPNSEFKPLHEINPLRAGWIDEYSGVAGKNLLDVGCGGGLLTEAMAWRGAKTVKGIDMGEAPLSVARLHQLESGLDIEYEKITAEALAERDKGHYDVVTCLEMLEHVPDPGAVIQACADLAKPGADLYFSTINRNPKAFVFAIVGAEYVLNLLPKGTHDYSKFIKPSELANWIRQAGLTLTQMSGLTYNPITQHYRLHPRDVSVNYMVRATKPQAS
;
A
#
# COMPACT_ATOMS: atom_id res chain seq x y z
N MET A 1 4.17 26.39 5.02
CA MET A 1 3.94 24.99 4.57
C MET A 1 4.81 24.76 3.36
N SER A 2 5.51 23.67 3.26
CA SER A 2 6.39 23.38 2.11
C SER A 2 5.54 23.30 0.85
N THR A 3 5.89 24.08 -0.19
CA THR A 3 5.21 24.07 -1.50
C THR A 3 5.69 22.91 -2.39
N THR A 4 6.64 22.11 -1.91
CA THR A 4 7.19 20.96 -2.66
C THR A 4 6.33 19.74 -2.37
N PRO A 5 5.80 19.05 -3.40
CA PRO A 5 5.06 17.79 -3.21
C PRO A 5 5.89 16.76 -2.45
N ASN A 6 5.24 15.96 -1.60
CA ASN A 6 5.87 14.87 -0.83
C ASN A 6 6.10 13.64 -1.73
N VAL A 7 6.95 13.79 -2.73
CA VAL A 7 7.27 12.77 -3.73
C VAL A 7 8.76 12.71 -4.00
N ASP A 8 9.28 11.52 -4.27
CA ASP A 8 10.63 11.29 -4.77
C ASP A 8 10.56 11.00 -6.28
N PRO A 9 10.99 11.93 -7.15
CA PRO A 9 10.92 11.72 -8.61
C PRO A 9 11.72 10.50 -9.09
N ALA A 10 12.79 10.12 -8.38
CA ALA A 10 13.59 8.96 -8.75
C ALA A 10 12.83 7.66 -8.45
N GLU A 11 12.08 7.60 -7.36
CA GLU A 11 11.21 6.46 -7.05
C GLU A 11 10.08 6.34 -8.09
N ILE A 12 9.40 7.44 -8.42
CA ILE A 12 8.38 7.45 -9.47
C ILE A 12 8.93 6.90 -10.78
N ALA A 13 10.11 7.38 -11.23
CA ALA A 13 10.72 6.94 -12.48
C ALA A 13 11.05 5.44 -12.51
N LYS A 14 11.40 4.82 -11.38
CA LYS A 14 11.61 3.36 -11.28
C LYS A 14 10.34 2.59 -11.60
N PHE A 15 9.22 2.96 -10.99
CA PHE A 15 7.92 2.30 -11.22
C PHE A 15 7.37 2.57 -12.62
N GLU A 16 7.57 3.77 -13.15
CA GLU A 16 7.19 4.09 -14.54
C GLU A 16 7.92 3.21 -15.56
N ALA A 17 9.22 2.95 -15.36
CA ALA A 17 10.00 2.10 -16.23
C ALA A 17 9.51 0.64 -16.27
N LEU A 18 8.87 0.16 -15.22
CA LEU A 18 8.39 -1.22 -15.09
C LEU A 18 6.90 -1.37 -15.36
N ALA A 19 6.15 -0.28 -15.51
CA ALA A 19 4.69 -0.25 -15.50
C ALA A 19 4.04 -1.21 -16.51
N ALA A 20 4.58 -1.35 -17.72
CA ALA A 20 4.04 -2.24 -18.76
C ALA A 20 3.96 -3.72 -18.37
N ARG A 21 4.69 -4.13 -17.31
CA ARG A 21 4.73 -5.51 -16.82
C ARG A 21 3.95 -5.71 -15.51
N TRP A 22 3.20 -4.70 -15.06
CA TRP A 22 2.53 -4.71 -13.76
C TRP A 22 1.60 -5.91 -13.57
N TRP A 23 0.85 -6.28 -14.61
CA TRP A 23 -0.10 -7.38 -14.59
C TRP A 23 0.47 -8.73 -15.07
N ASP A 24 1.76 -8.79 -15.44
CA ASP A 24 2.43 -10.05 -15.73
C ASP A 24 2.82 -10.75 -14.40
N PRO A 25 2.17 -11.87 -14.01
CA PRO A 25 2.45 -12.56 -12.75
C PRO A 25 3.82 -13.24 -12.70
N ASN A 26 4.59 -13.21 -13.79
CA ASN A 26 5.93 -13.74 -13.88
C ASN A 26 7.00 -12.63 -13.93
N SER A 27 6.57 -11.36 -13.86
CA SER A 27 7.46 -10.20 -13.85
C SER A 27 8.06 -9.91 -12.47
N GLU A 28 8.71 -8.77 -12.36
CA GLU A 28 9.21 -8.19 -11.09
C GLU A 28 8.08 -7.98 -10.06
N PHE A 29 6.82 -7.88 -10.53
CA PHE A 29 5.65 -7.70 -9.68
C PHE A 29 5.05 -9.03 -9.17
N LYS A 30 5.66 -10.18 -9.51
CA LYS A 30 5.21 -11.49 -9.01
C LYS A 30 4.96 -11.52 -7.50
N PRO A 31 5.85 -10.99 -6.63
CA PRO A 31 5.58 -10.97 -5.19
C PRO A 31 4.28 -10.23 -4.84
N LEU A 32 3.98 -9.11 -5.53
CA LEU A 32 2.74 -8.37 -5.30
C LEU A 32 1.51 -9.19 -5.69
N HIS A 33 1.56 -9.93 -6.81
CA HIS A 33 0.48 -10.84 -7.22
C HIS A 33 0.25 -11.94 -6.19
N GLU A 34 1.32 -12.53 -5.65
CA GLU A 34 1.24 -13.62 -4.67
C GLU A 34 0.70 -13.16 -3.31
N ILE A 35 1.06 -11.95 -2.86
CA ILE A 35 0.59 -11.42 -1.56
C ILE A 35 -0.76 -10.72 -1.64
N ASN A 36 -1.19 -10.26 -2.82
CA ASN A 36 -2.41 -9.48 -2.97
C ASN A 36 -3.68 -10.19 -2.45
N PRO A 37 -3.91 -11.50 -2.72
CA PRO A 37 -5.06 -12.21 -2.15
C PRO A 37 -5.08 -12.23 -0.63
N LEU A 38 -3.91 -12.32 0.03
CA LEU A 38 -3.78 -12.31 1.48
C LEU A 38 -4.11 -10.94 2.05
N ARG A 39 -3.57 -9.87 1.44
CA ARG A 39 -3.83 -8.48 1.84
C ARG A 39 -5.30 -8.13 1.68
N ALA A 40 -5.84 -8.40 0.50
CA ALA A 40 -7.23 -8.13 0.18
C ALA A 40 -8.20 -8.93 1.08
N GLY A 41 -7.90 -10.19 1.36
CA GLY A 41 -8.67 -11.03 2.29
C GLY A 41 -8.64 -10.49 3.71
N TRP A 42 -7.47 -10.06 4.20
CA TRP A 42 -7.33 -9.50 5.53
C TRP A 42 -8.06 -8.16 5.70
N ILE A 43 -8.01 -7.29 4.68
CA ILE A 43 -8.76 -6.03 4.69
C ILE A 43 -10.27 -6.31 4.74
N ASP A 44 -10.74 -7.22 3.91
CA ASP A 44 -12.16 -7.55 3.83
C ASP A 44 -12.67 -8.24 5.11
N GLU A 45 -11.88 -9.14 5.72
CA GLU A 45 -12.20 -9.82 6.98
C GLU A 45 -12.50 -8.83 8.11
N TYR A 46 -11.69 -7.75 8.23
CA TYR A 46 -11.85 -6.79 9.32
C TYR A 46 -12.77 -5.61 9.00
N SER A 47 -12.85 -5.22 7.75
CA SER A 47 -13.64 -4.05 7.35
C SER A 47 -14.97 -4.40 6.71
N GLY A 48 -15.09 -5.57 6.06
CA GLY A 48 -16.28 -5.88 5.25
C GLY A 48 -16.47 -4.82 4.17
N VAL A 49 -15.65 -4.86 3.09
CA VAL A 49 -15.56 -3.76 2.11
C VAL A 49 -16.82 -3.57 1.26
N ALA A 50 -17.71 -4.59 1.20
CA ALA A 50 -18.93 -4.51 0.43
C ALA A 50 -19.78 -3.31 0.84
N GLY A 51 -20.17 -2.49 -0.14
CA GLY A 51 -20.99 -1.29 0.06
C GLY A 51 -20.25 -0.07 0.61
N LYS A 52 -18.93 -0.13 0.82
CA LYS A 52 -18.08 0.95 1.36
C LYS A 52 -17.40 1.77 0.27
N ASN A 53 -17.12 3.04 0.57
CA ASN A 53 -16.25 3.88 -0.25
C ASN A 53 -14.81 3.61 0.15
N LEU A 54 -13.98 3.20 -0.81
CA LEU A 54 -12.59 2.81 -0.59
C LEU A 54 -11.63 3.71 -1.37
N LEU A 55 -10.53 4.09 -0.72
CA LEU A 55 -9.39 4.76 -1.33
C LEU A 55 -8.15 3.88 -1.23
N ASP A 56 -7.43 3.73 -2.35
CA ASP A 56 -6.13 3.06 -2.41
C ASP A 56 -5.04 4.09 -2.76
N VAL A 57 -4.18 4.40 -1.79
CA VAL A 57 -3.10 5.41 -1.90
C VAL A 57 -1.80 4.73 -2.31
N GLY A 58 -1.20 5.19 -3.42
CA GLY A 58 -0.08 4.49 -4.05
C GLY A 58 -0.54 3.22 -4.75
N CYS A 59 -1.64 3.31 -5.50
CA CYS A 59 -2.31 2.14 -6.10
C CYS A 59 -1.50 1.46 -7.21
N GLY A 60 -0.47 2.14 -7.75
CA GLY A 60 0.33 1.63 -8.87
C GLY A 60 -0.53 1.22 -10.06
N GLY A 61 -0.34 0.01 -10.56
CA GLY A 61 -1.12 -0.57 -11.66
C GLY A 61 -2.47 -1.17 -11.26
N GLY A 62 -2.96 -0.93 -10.02
CA GLY A 62 -4.34 -1.22 -9.63
C GLY A 62 -4.62 -2.63 -9.07
N LEU A 63 -3.62 -3.43 -8.74
CA LEU A 63 -3.81 -4.81 -8.26
C LEU A 63 -4.71 -4.91 -7.02
N LEU A 64 -4.48 -4.10 -6.00
CA LEU A 64 -5.31 -4.09 -4.80
C LEU A 64 -6.64 -3.39 -5.07
N THR A 65 -6.60 -2.29 -5.79
CA THR A 65 -7.77 -1.48 -6.15
C THR A 65 -8.86 -2.33 -6.83
N GLU A 66 -8.49 -3.12 -7.84
CA GLU A 66 -9.42 -4.04 -8.51
C GLU A 66 -9.88 -5.18 -7.58
N ALA A 67 -8.97 -5.73 -6.76
CA ALA A 67 -9.33 -6.75 -5.79
C ALA A 67 -10.38 -6.27 -4.77
N MET A 68 -10.40 -4.97 -4.43
CA MET A 68 -11.42 -4.37 -3.56
C MET A 68 -12.75 -4.15 -4.30
N ALA A 69 -12.70 -3.70 -5.56
CA ALA A 69 -13.88 -3.57 -6.40
C ALA A 69 -14.59 -4.93 -6.60
N TRP A 70 -13.84 -6.00 -6.88
CA TRP A 70 -14.35 -7.37 -6.96
C TRP A 70 -15.02 -7.85 -5.67
N ARG A 71 -14.63 -7.33 -4.50
CA ARG A 71 -15.27 -7.61 -3.21
C ARG A 71 -16.51 -6.78 -2.93
N GLY A 72 -16.98 -6.02 -3.93
CA GLY A 72 -18.24 -5.28 -3.84
C GLY A 72 -18.15 -3.94 -3.11
N ALA A 73 -16.97 -3.32 -3.02
CA ALA A 73 -16.89 -1.94 -2.59
C ALA A 73 -17.82 -1.06 -3.44
N LYS A 74 -18.50 -0.11 -2.81
CA LYS A 74 -19.48 0.76 -3.46
C LYS A 74 -18.83 1.71 -4.46
N THR A 75 -17.74 2.32 -4.05
CA THR A 75 -16.88 3.13 -4.89
C THR A 75 -15.43 2.79 -4.57
N VAL A 76 -14.60 2.75 -5.58
CA VAL A 76 -13.16 2.53 -5.41
C VAL A 76 -12.42 3.63 -6.16
N LYS A 77 -11.52 4.30 -5.45
CA LYS A 77 -10.60 5.27 -6.03
C LYS A 77 -9.17 4.83 -5.76
N GLY A 78 -8.37 4.78 -6.83
CA GLY A 78 -6.92 4.58 -6.75
C GLY A 78 -6.19 5.89 -7.07
N ILE A 79 -5.23 6.27 -6.26
CA ILE A 79 -4.36 7.42 -6.53
C ILE A 79 -2.89 7.01 -6.55
N ASP A 80 -2.15 7.60 -7.49
CA ASP A 80 -0.71 7.41 -7.62
C ASP A 80 -0.07 8.65 -8.27
N MET A 81 1.25 8.79 -8.18
CA MET A 81 1.99 9.86 -8.85
C MET A 81 2.63 9.41 -10.16
N GLY A 82 2.72 8.12 -10.43
CA GLY A 82 3.20 7.53 -11.69
C GLY A 82 2.11 7.51 -12.77
N GLU A 83 2.30 8.22 -13.88
CA GLU A 83 1.32 8.22 -14.97
C GLU A 83 1.30 6.88 -15.72
N ALA A 84 2.47 6.24 -15.90
CA ALA A 84 2.53 4.96 -16.59
C ALA A 84 1.83 3.82 -15.80
N PRO A 85 2.04 3.64 -14.48
CA PRO A 85 1.24 2.72 -13.66
C PRO A 85 -0.27 2.99 -13.76
N LEU A 86 -0.70 4.24 -13.61
CA LEU A 86 -2.12 4.61 -13.73
C LEU A 86 -2.71 4.30 -15.12
N SER A 87 -1.94 4.49 -16.18
CA SER A 87 -2.35 4.14 -17.53
C SER A 87 -2.59 2.64 -17.68
N VAL A 88 -1.70 1.83 -17.10
CA VAL A 88 -1.85 0.36 -17.06
C VAL A 88 -3.07 -0.03 -16.22
N ALA A 89 -3.30 0.60 -15.07
CA ALA A 89 -4.48 0.36 -14.24
C ALA A 89 -5.78 0.64 -14.99
N ARG A 90 -5.85 1.79 -15.71
CA ARG A 90 -7.01 2.14 -16.54
C ARG A 90 -7.25 1.16 -17.71
N LEU A 91 -6.17 0.66 -18.33
CA LEU A 91 -6.29 -0.33 -19.40
C LEU A 91 -6.82 -1.66 -18.88
N HIS A 92 -6.28 -2.15 -17.75
CA HIS A 92 -6.73 -3.41 -17.16
C HIS A 92 -8.19 -3.31 -16.65
N GLN A 93 -8.57 -2.15 -16.11
CA GLN A 93 -9.96 -1.86 -15.74
C GLN A 93 -10.94 -2.03 -16.92
N LEU A 94 -10.54 -1.65 -18.13
CA LEU A 94 -11.38 -1.86 -19.34
C LEU A 94 -11.57 -3.35 -19.63
N GLU A 95 -10.56 -4.17 -19.39
CA GLU A 95 -10.63 -5.63 -19.57
C GLU A 95 -11.47 -6.29 -18.48
N SER A 96 -11.32 -5.84 -17.22
CA SER A 96 -12.07 -6.39 -16.07
C SER A 96 -13.51 -5.90 -15.99
N GLY A 97 -13.85 -4.79 -16.67
CA GLY A 97 -15.19 -4.19 -16.67
C GLY A 97 -15.59 -3.57 -15.33
N LEU A 98 -14.63 -3.30 -14.44
CA LEU A 98 -14.87 -2.69 -13.15
C LEU A 98 -15.03 -1.17 -13.27
N ASP A 99 -15.81 -0.57 -12.36
CA ASP A 99 -15.95 0.89 -12.24
C ASP A 99 -15.05 1.40 -11.13
N ILE A 100 -13.87 1.90 -11.52
CA ILE A 100 -12.83 2.40 -10.61
C ILE A 100 -12.37 3.77 -11.09
N GLU A 101 -12.25 4.73 -10.19
CA GLU A 101 -11.66 6.04 -10.49
C GLU A 101 -10.15 6.01 -10.23
N TYR A 102 -9.33 6.29 -11.25
CA TYR A 102 -7.89 6.44 -11.13
C TYR A 102 -7.46 7.90 -11.34
N GLU A 103 -6.75 8.48 -10.38
CA GLU A 103 -6.34 9.88 -10.42
C GLU A 103 -4.85 10.05 -10.08
N LYS A 104 -4.16 10.91 -10.84
CA LYS A 104 -2.79 11.32 -10.56
C LYS A 104 -2.80 12.48 -9.57
N ILE A 105 -2.68 12.18 -8.29
CA ILE A 105 -2.72 13.17 -7.21
C ILE A 105 -2.00 12.60 -5.97
N THR A 106 -1.41 13.45 -5.13
CA THR A 106 -0.89 13.04 -3.82
C THR A 106 -2.02 12.89 -2.80
N ALA A 107 -1.80 12.09 -1.75
CA ALA A 107 -2.76 11.94 -0.66
C ALA A 107 -3.07 13.28 0.03
N GLU A 108 -2.04 14.12 0.22
CA GLU A 108 -2.17 15.44 0.84
C GLU A 108 -3.06 16.38 0.01
N ALA A 109 -2.85 16.43 -1.31
CA ALA A 109 -3.67 17.27 -2.20
C ALA A 109 -5.11 16.75 -2.28
N LEU A 110 -5.32 15.43 -2.28
CA LEU A 110 -6.65 14.85 -2.24
C LEU A 110 -7.36 15.17 -0.91
N ALA A 111 -6.62 15.17 0.20
CA ALA A 111 -7.18 15.45 1.53
C ALA A 111 -7.72 16.89 1.66
N GLU A 112 -7.21 17.84 0.88
CA GLU A 112 -7.77 19.21 0.82
C GLU A 112 -9.16 19.24 0.19
N ARG A 113 -9.48 18.30 -0.72
CA ARG A 113 -10.73 18.21 -1.47
C ARG A 113 -11.74 17.24 -0.87
N ASP A 114 -11.29 16.04 -0.51
CA ASP A 114 -12.15 14.89 -0.19
C ASP A 114 -12.07 14.48 1.31
N LYS A 115 -11.88 15.45 2.21
CA LYS A 115 -11.75 15.21 3.64
C LYS A 115 -12.94 14.43 4.23
N GLY A 116 -12.67 13.36 4.97
CA GLY A 116 -13.70 12.56 5.65
C GLY A 116 -14.65 11.84 4.68
N HIS A 117 -14.17 11.38 3.54
CA HIS A 117 -15.01 10.78 2.49
C HIS A 117 -15.00 9.25 2.48
N TYR A 118 -13.91 8.61 2.91
CA TYR A 118 -13.70 7.18 2.72
C TYR A 118 -13.97 6.36 3.98
N ASP A 119 -14.62 5.20 3.81
CA ASP A 119 -14.89 4.22 4.87
C ASP A 119 -13.70 3.28 5.10
N VAL A 120 -12.89 3.07 4.05
CA VAL A 120 -11.65 2.28 4.08
C VAL A 120 -10.58 3.03 3.30
N VAL A 121 -9.38 3.16 3.88
CA VAL A 121 -8.20 3.72 3.21
C VAL A 121 -7.07 2.72 3.26
N THR A 122 -6.47 2.41 2.11
CA THR A 122 -5.28 1.55 2.01
C THR A 122 -4.08 2.37 1.52
N CYS A 123 -2.90 2.09 2.08
CA CYS A 123 -1.62 2.63 1.66
C CYS A 123 -0.56 1.54 1.88
N LEU A 124 -0.38 0.68 0.87
CA LEU A 124 0.42 -0.54 1.00
C LEU A 124 1.68 -0.48 0.13
N GLU A 125 2.84 -0.82 0.72
CA GLU A 125 4.16 -0.80 0.06
C GLU A 125 4.47 0.55 -0.63
N MET A 126 4.10 1.66 0.00
CA MET A 126 4.27 3.00 -0.56
C MET A 126 5.06 3.93 0.37
N LEU A 127 4.92 3.76 1.67
CA LEU A 127 5.47 4.68 2.68
C LEU A 127 7.00 4.76 2.65
N GLU A 128 7.70 3.69 2.26
CA GLU A 128 9.15 3.64 2.08
C GLU A 128 9.65 4.41 0.84
N HIS A 129 8.74 4.83 -0.04
CA HIS A 129 9.07 5.51 -1.30
C HIS A 129 8.84 7.03 -1.26
N VAL A 130 8.39 7.57 -0.12
CA VAL A 130 8.13 9.01 0.05
C VAL A 130 9.12 9.67 1.02
N PRO A 131 9.41 10.96 0.84
CA PRO A 131 10.27 11.71 1.77
C PRO A 131 9.73 11.83 3.20
N ASP A 132 8.42 11.98 3.36
CA ASP A 132 7.75 12.12 4.66
C ASP A 132 6.55 11.15 4.79
N PRO A 133 6.78 9.93 5.29
CA PRO A 133 5.70 8.97 5.54
C PRO A 133 4.64 9.46 6.54
N GLY A 134 5.05 10.29 7.51
CA GLY A 134 4.14 10.84 8.52
C GLY A 134 3.10 11.76 7.91
N ALA A 135 3.47 12.60 6.94
CA ALA A 135 2.56 13.46 6.21
C ALA A 135 1.53 12.65 5.39
N VAL A 136 1.95 11.57 4.74
CA VAL A 136 1.03 10.67 4.03
C VAL A 136 0.03 10.03 4.98
N ILE A 137 0.48 9.52 6.14
CA ILE A 137 -0.40 8.90 7.15
C ILE A 137 -1.41 9.93 7.68
N GLN A 138 -0.98 11.18 7.90
CA GLN A 138 -1.88 12.28 8.30
C GLN A 138 -2.92 12.54 7.21
N ALA A 139 -2.52 12.61 5.94
CA ALA A 139 -3.44 12.79 4.82
C ALA A 139 -4.44 11.63 4.71
N CYS A 140 -3.99 10.38 4.86
CA CYS A 140 -4.89 9.21 4.93
C CYS A 140 -5.90 9.35 6.08
N ALA A 141 -5.46 9.81 7.26
CA ALA A 141 -6.36 10.06 8.39
C ALA A 141 -7.38 11.16 8.09
N ASP A 142 -6.97 12.23 7.40
CA ASP A 142 -7.88 13.31 7.01
C ASP A 142 -8.93 12.86 5.99
N LEU A 143 -8.54 12.02 5.03
CA LEU A 143 -9.43 11.44 4.01
C LEU A 143 -10.45 10.45 4.59
N ALA A 144 -10.12 9.78 5.68
CA ALA A 144 -10.95 8.78 6.33
C ALA A 144 -12.11 9.42 7.09
N LYS A 145 -13.30 8.80 7.06
CA LYS A 145 -14.45 9.14 7.92
C LYS A 145 -14.13 8.83 9.39
N PRO A 146 -14.82 9.47 10.35
CA PRO A 146 -14.87 8.94 11.72
C PRO A 146 -15.35 7.48 11.73
N GLY A 147 -14.67 6.60 12.43
CA GLY A 147 -14.94 5.16 12.46
C GLY A 147 -14.37 4.36 11.28
N ALA A 148 -13.73 4.99 10.33
CA ALA A 148 -13.11 4.31 9.18
C ALA A 148 -11.89 3.46 9.58
N ASP A 149 -11.64 2.43 8.80
CA ASP A 149 -10.44 1.61 8.90
C ASP A 149 -9.36 2.06 7.90
N LEU A 150 -8.12 2.10 8.37
CA LEU A 150 -6.96 2.42 7.56
C LEU A 150 -5.96 1.27 7.61
N TYR A 151 -5.38 0.94 6.46
CA TYR A 151 -4.42 -0.15 6.33
C TYR A 151 -3.11 0.37 5.75
N PHE A 152 -2.02 0.02 6.43
CA PHE A 152 -0.67 0.36 6.00
C PHE A 152 0.18 -0.90 5.91
N SER A 153 1.09 -1.00 4.94
CA SER A 153 2.11 -2.04 4.92
C SER A 153 3.45 -1.47 4.45
N THR A 154 4.52 -2.08 4.92
CA THR A 154 5.89 -1.73 4.55
C THR A 154 6.88 -2.80 5.03
N ILE A 155 8.17 -2.61 4.72
CA ILE A 155 9.26 -3.49 5.11
C ILE A 155 9.91 -2.98 6.40
N ASN A 156 10.12 -3.90 7.35
CA ASN A 156 10.72 -3.57 8.66
C ASN A 156 12.22 -3.29 8.54
N ARG A 157 12.71 -2.24 9.19
CA ARG A 157 14.14 -1.89 9.26
C ARG A 157 14.86 -2.69 10.33
N ASN A 158 15.34 -3.88 9.98
CA ASN A 158 16.20 -4.72 10.83
C ASN A 158 17.12 -5.62 9.98
N PRO A 159 18.17 -6.25 10.57
CA PRO A 159 19.10 -7.08 9.82
C PRO A 159 18.45 -8.27 9.10
N LYS A 160 17.41 -8.87 9.68
CA LYS A 160 16.69 -9.98 9.04
C LYS A 160 15.98 -9.51 7.77
N ALA A 161 15.29 -8.37 7.82
CA ALA A 161 14.64 -7.79 6.64
C ALA A 161 15.66 -7.42 5.56
N PHE A 162 16.82 -6.88 5.94
CA PHE A 162 17.91 -6.61 5.00
C PHE A 162 18.32 -7.88 4.25
N VAL A 163 18.55 -8.98 4.96
CA VAL A 163 18.97 -10.24 4.33
C VAL A 163 17.87 -10.81 3.44
N PHE A 164 16.63 -10.78 3.86
CA PHE A 164 15.53 -11.40 3.09
C PHE A 164 15.03 -10.52 1.95
N ALA A 165 14.83 -9.22 2.17
CA ALA A 165 14.27 -8.32 1.17
C ALA A 165 15.32 -7.85 0.14
N ILE A 166 16.56 -7.61 0.56
CA ILE A 166 17.61 -7.13 -0.34
C ILE A 166 18.47 -8.29 -0.83
N VAL A 167 19.17 -8.98 0.07
CA VAL A 167 20.09 -10.05 -0.34
C VAL A 167 19.34 -11.24 -0.95
N GLY A 168 18.24 -11.67 -0.32
CA GLY A 168 17.43 -12.80 -0.78
C GLY A 168 16.70 -12.50 -2.08
N ALA A 169 15.87 -11.47 -2.10
CA ALA A 169 15.02 -11.16 -3.25
C ALA A 169 15.78 -10.59 -4.46
N GLU A 170 16.75 -9.69 -4.22
CA GLU A 170 17.43 -8.99 -5.31
C GLU A 170 18.69 -9.71 -5.82
N TYR A 171 19.45 -10.39 -4.95
CA TYR A 171 20.76 -10.96 -5.31
C TYR A 171 20.78 -12.49 -5.42
N VAL A 172 19.99 -13.20 -4.61
CA VAL A 172 20.02 -14.68 -4.60
C VAL A 172 18.91 -15.25 -5.48
N LEU A 173 17.68 -14.77 -5.31
CA LEU A 173 16.52 -15.30 -6.03
C LEU A 173 16.22 -14.54 -7.33
N ASN A 174 16.84 -13.37 -7.55
CA ASN A 174 16.58 -12.48 -8.68
C ASN A 174 15.08 -12.20 -8.91
N LEU A 175 14.30 -12.14 -7.83
CA LEU A 175 12.87 -11.86 -7.89
C LEU A 175 12.58 -10.39 -8.16
N LEU A 176 13.53 -9.51 -7.80
CA LEU A 176 13.45 -8.07 -7.95
C LEU A 176 14.74 -7.52 -8.58
N PRO A 177 14.68 -6.42 -9.33
CA PRO A 177 15.87 -5.72 -9.84
C PRO A 177 16.77 -5.28 -8.68
N LYS A 178 18.09 -5.31 -8.88
CA LYS A 178 19.05 -4.82 -7.90
C LYS A 178 18.84 -3.34 -7.63
N GLY A 179 18.83 -2.93 -6.34
CA GLY A 179 18.59 -1.56 -5.93
C GLY A 179 17.11 -1.16 -5.90
N THR A 180 16.19 -2.11 -5.92
CA THR A 180 14.77 -1.86 -5.72
C THR A 180 14.52 -1.29 -4.32
N HIS A 181 15.24 -1.77 -3.30
CA HIS A 181 15.06 -1.36 -1.92
C HIS A 181 16.29 -0.64 -1.36
N ASP A 182 16.04 0.48 -0.70
CA ASP A 182 17.01 1.19 0.14
C ASP A 182 16.72 0.90 1.61
N TYR A 183 17.64 0.21 2.30
CA TYR A 183 17.48 -0.15 3.72
C TYR A 183 17.21 1.05 4.63
N SER A 184 17.76 2.22 4.30
CA SER A 184 17.55 3.44 5.08
C SER A 184 16.09 3.91 5.08
N LYS A 185 15.34 3.56 4.04
CA LYS A 185 13.93 3.91 3.85
C LYS A 185 12.96 2.90 4.49
N PHE A 186 13.45 1.75 4.97
CA PHE A 186 12.62 0.78 5.69
C PHE A 186 12.11 1.36 7.00
N ILE A 187 10.90 0.96 7.42
CA ILE A 187 10.17 1.57 8.52
C ILE A 187 9.99 0.56 9.65
N LYS A 188 10.43 0.90 10.87
CA LYS A 188 10.20 0.05 12.03
C LYS A 188 8.72 0.09 12.45
N PRO A 189 8.16 -1.03 12.96
CA PRO A 189 6.80 -1.04 13.51
C PRO A 189 6.53 0.05 14.55
N SER A 190 7.54 0.40 15.36
CA SER A 190 7.44 1.47 16.36
C SER A 190 7.35 2.88 15.75
N GLU A 191 8.02 3.12 14.63
CA GLU A 191 7.96 4.39 13.89
C GLU A 191 6.57 4.56 13.25
N LEU A 192 6.11 3.54 12.53
CA LEU A 192 4.77 3.52 11.93
C LEU A 192 3.68 3.71 13.00
N ALA A 193 3.76 2.98 14.12
CA ALA A 193 2.82 3.12 15.22
C ALA A 193 2.84 4.52 15.85
N ASN A 194 3.98 5.19 15.85
CA ASN A 194 4.08 6.57 16.33
C ASN A 194 3.39 7.56 15.40
N TRP A 195 3.63 7.48 14.08
CA TRP A 195 2.95 8.34 13.09
C TRP A 195 1.43 8.11 13.07
N ILE A 196 0.97 6.86 13.20
CA ILE A 196 -0.45 6.51 13.33
C ILE A 196 -1.07 7.24 14.53
N ARG A 197 -0.41 7.21 15.71
CA ARG A 197 -0.92 7.93 16.90
C ARG A 197 -0.88 9.44 16.73
N GLN A 198 0.18 9.99 16.11
CA GLN A 198 0.29 11.42 15.82
C GLN A 198 -0.83 11.91 14.89
N ALA A 199 -1.27 11.09 13.95
CA ALA A 199 -2.41 11.36 13.08
C ALA A 199 -3.78 11.18 13.76
N GLY A 200 -3.82 10.94 15.07
CA GLY A 200 -5.07 10.75 15.81
C GLY A 200 -5.77 9.40 15.57
N LEU A 201 -5.06 8.44 14.98
CA LEU A 201 -5.57 7.10 14.72
C LEU A 201 -5.25 6.14 15.88
N THR A 202 -6.07 5.12 16.05
CA THR A 202 -5.83 4.01 16.99
C THR A 202 -5.35 2.78 16.23
N LEU A 203 -4.13 2.31 16.49
CA LEU A 203 -3.61 1.06 15.97
C LEU A 203 -4.37 -0.10 16.63
N THR A 204 -5.03 -0.94 15.85
CA THR A 204 -5.89 -2.03 16.33
C THR A 204 -5.35 -3.42 16.05
N GLN A 205 -4.67 -3.62 14.92
CA GLN A 205 -4.15 -4.92 14.51
C GLN A 205 -2.79 -4.76 13.82
N MET A 206 -1.94 -5.78 13.95
CA MET A 206 -0.68 -5.90 13.19
C MET A 206 -0.47 -7.36 12.82
N SER A 207 -0.04 -7.61 11.59
CA SER A 207 0.30 -8.94 11.08
C SER A 207 1.53 -8.87 10.19
N GLY A 208 2.43 -9.83 10.30
CA GLY A 208 3.52 -9.99 9.35
C GLY A 208 3.06 -10.71 8.10
N LEU A 209 3.76 -10.45 7.00
CA LEU A 209 3.73 -11.23 5.76
C LEU A 209 5.03 -12.03 5.68
N THR A 210 4.94 -13.35 5.78
CA THR A 210 6.11 -14.22 5.80
C THR A 210 6.14 -15.11 4.56
N TYR A 211 7.33 -15.26 3.98
CA TYR A 211 7.59 -16.16 2.85
C TYR A 211 8.29 -17.42 3.34
N ASN A 212 7.80 -18.58 2.91
CA ASN A 212 8.45 -19.86 3.15
C ASN A 212 9.21 -20.30 1.89
N PRO A 213 10.56 -20.31 1.89
CA PRO A 213 11.35 -20.62 0.71
C PRO A 213 11.25 -22.09 0.26
N ILE A 214 10.83 -23.01 1.15
CA ILE A 214 10.66 -24.43 0.80
C ILE A 214 9.36 -24.65 0.04
N THR A 215 8.25 -24.09 0.54
CA THR A 215 6.94 -24.21 -0.10
C THR A 215 6.67 -23.14 -1.15
N GLN A 216 7.50 -22.09 -1.19
CA GLN A 216 7.37 -20.92 -2.06
C GLN A 216 6.03 -20.18 -1.90
N HIS A 217 5.47 -20.18 -0.68
CA HIS A 217 4.21 -19.52 -0.38
C HIS A 217 4.35 -18.41 0.66
N TYR A 218 3.59 -17.34 0.45
CA TYR A 218 3.37 -16.30 1.45
C TYR A 218 2.21 -16.67 2.38
N ARG A 219 2.28 -16.17 3.62
CA ARG A 219 1.20 -16.28 4.60
C ARG A 219 1.19 -15.09 5.55
N LEU A 220 0.04 -14.76 6.08
CA LEU A 220 -0.10 -13.85 7.21
C LEU A 220 0.34 -14.55 8.50
N HIS A 221 1.09 -13.85 9.33
CA HIS A 221 1.59 -14.37 10.60
C HIS A 221 1.44 -13.32 11.71
N PRO A 222 0.44 -13.43 12.61
CA PRO A 222 0.10 -12.38 13.58
C PRO A 222 1.22 -11.96 14.54
N ARG A 223 2.28 -12.77 14.66
CA ARG A 223 3.38 -12.56 15.61
C ARG A 223 4.75 -12.32 14.97
N ASP A 224 4.89 -12.49 13.65
CA ASP A 224 6.18 -12.31 12.97
C ASP A 224 6.15 -11.13 12.01
N VAL A 225 6.40 -9.95 12.55
CA VAL A 225 6.52 -8.68 11.80
C VAL A 225 7.97 -8.37 11.43
N SER A 226 8.84 -9.39 11.37
CA SER A 226 10.28 -9.17 11.25
C SER A 226 10.75 -8.77 9.85
N VAL A 227 9.99 -9.05 8.78
CA VAL A 227 10.38 -8.68 7.41
C VAL A 227 9.38 -7.70 6.82
N ASN A 228 8.27 -8.16 6.29
CA ASN A 228 7.17 -7.33 5.82
C ASN A 228 6.01 -7.41 6.82
N TYR A 229 5.29 -6.31 7.00
CA TYR A 229 4.18 -6.28 7.95
C TYR A 229 3.07 -5.32 7.50
N MET A 230 1.86 -5.65 7.92
CA MET A 230 0.65 -4.88 7.71
C MET A 230 0.09 -4.41 9.05
N VAL A 231 -0.52 -3.24 9.06
CA VAL A 231 -1.16 -2.63 10.22
C VAL A 231 -2.58 -2.20 9.84
N ARG A 232 -3.53 -2.49 10.72
CA ARG A 232 -4.86 -1.87 10.72
C ARG A 232 -4.90 -0.81 11.80
N ALA A 233 -5.34 0.37 11.43
CA ALA A 233 -5.66 1.46 12.34
C ALA A 233 -7.12 1.88 12.15
N THR A 234 -7.73 2.46 13.17
CA THR A 234 -9.11 2.96 13.09
C THR A 234 -9.13 4.44 13.47
N LYS A 235 -9.85 5.25 12.70
CA LYS A 235 -10.12 6.63 13.07
C LYS A 235 -11.21 6.67 14.14
N PRO A 236 -10.97 7.28 15.32
CA PRO A 236 -12.00 7.39 16.36
C PRO A 236 -13.29 8.02 15.84
N GLN A 237 -14.42 7.63 16.42
CA GLN A 237 -15.71 8.30 16.17
C GLN A 237 -15.61 9.76 16.63
N ALA A 238 -16.27 10.67 15.91
CA ALA A 238 -16.43 12.03 16.40
C ALA A 238 -17.28 11.99 17.71
N SER A 239 -16.76 12.62 18.76
CA SER A 239 -17.45 12.75 20.05
C SER A 239 -18.70 13.64 19.91
#